data_7b131d52093dbb62eb65e5a16a8388a7
#
_entry.id   7b131d52093dbb62eb65e5a16a8388a7
#
_cell.length_a   1.000
_cell.length_b   1.000
_cell.length_c   1.000
_cell.angle_alpha   90.00
_cell.angle_beta   90.00
_cell.angle_gamma   90.00
#
_symmetry.space_group_name_H-M   'P 1'
#
loop_
_entity.id
_entity.type
_entity.pdbx_description
1 polymer ?
#
loop_
_entity_poly.entity_id
_entity_poly.type
_entity_poly.pdbx_seq_one_letter_code
_entity_poly.pdbx_strand_id
1 'polypeptide(L)'
;MDDKLFVYNALDGACTFEIRDAIWNDIKADGYGWTYGATIRLFEPLIFMMTRGIKINHEALAETKQDIQAASAAAQAELNKLAGRELNAQSPKQVQTYFYVEKGIDPYRGKEGQITADDKALARIARGTARRPGMREARLIQDIRGYEKLLGSYMEIAFDPDDRLRAAINPRGTKFGRFSTGKTVFGTGCNLQAMPQEFKKFLVPDDGYFFMEKDKRQAEWVVVAYISGDARMLHVIENGLDPHVYTGAMMLREQLPPDLQRQVTDKDLEDIVRLDSKVIGMLTDADEILQRRMADKTLRNVYQFLPRTMSIRQCGKKANHGLNYDEQYRMFALMNEIQESEAMKIIKLYHRIYSGIQHNFHAWVKQQLSKSGRTLTNCFGRRIRFLDEWGPDLYKSAYSALPQSTVVDGLNIGFCDIYEDDYITRTMNLDILAQTHDSLLFQVPITVLTSGKLYDVSRSIDKYLSPTMEYGGRKFTIATDTKVGWNWSGMHKDRNPLGLQELPECRSKLEFNQLVHHTLGIRQGSGVAAARNMASGSTRSTPAGAR
;
A
#
# COMPACT_ATOMS: atom_id res chain seq x y z
N MET A 1 41.46 -12.46 -17.25
CA MET A 1 40.86 -11.78 -16.09
C MET A 1 42.04 -11.25 -15.25
N ASP A 2 42.00 -10.03 -14.78
CA ASP A 2 43.15 -9.41 -14.11
C ASP A 2 43.31 -10.02 -12.70
N ASP A 3 44.45 -10.71 -12.45
CA ASP A 3 44.76 -11.32 -11.13
C ASP A 3 44.67 -10.29 -9.97
N LYS A 4 44.94 -9.02 -10.28
CA LYS A 4 44.81 -7.92 -9.31
C LYS A 4 43.36 -7.72 -8.83
N LEU A 5 42.35 -7.95 -9.69
CA LEU A 5 40.96 -7.83 -9.31
C LEU A 5 40.54 -8.94 -8.33
N PHE A 6 41.04 -10.16 -8.55
CA PHE A 6 40.81 -11.27 -7.62
C PHE A 6 41.43 -11.04 -6.26
N VAL A 7 42.70 -10.55 -6.24
CA VAL A 7 43.39 -10.21 -4.99
C VAL A 7 42.66 -9.08 -4.27
N TYR A 8 42.23 -8.03 -4.98
CA TYR A 8 41.46 -6.93 -4.42
C TYR A 8 40.15 -7.42 -3.76
N ASN A 9 39.34 -8.22 -4.47
CA ASN A 9 38.08 -8.73 -3.95
C ASN A 9 38.29 -9.67 -2.74
N ALA A 10 39.36 -10.48 -2.76
CA ALA A 10 39.70 -11.34 -1.64
C ALA A 10 40.09 -10.54 -0.39
N LEU A 11 40.85 -9.45 -0.56
CA LEU A 11 41.23 -8.54 0.53
C LEU A 11 40.02 -7.80 1.09
N ASP A 12 39.10 -7.32 0.23
CA ASP A 12 37.85 -6.68 0.68
C ASP A 12 37.03 -7.63 1.53
N GLY A 13 36.91 -8.90 1.12
CA GLY A 13 36.23 -9.93 1.90
C GLY A 13 36.91 -10.19 3.25
N ALA A 14 38.23 -10.35 3.28
CA ALA A 14 39.00 -10.57 4.49
C ALA A 14 38.89 -9.38 5.47
N CYS A 15 39.08 -8.15 4.97
CA CYS A 15 38.94 -6.94 5.81
C CYS A 15 37.52 -6.78 6.37
N THR A 16 36.48 -7.08 5.59
CA THR A 16 35.09 -7.04 6.05
C THR A 16 34.86 -8.04 7.18
N PHE A 17 35.46 -9.24 7.08
CA PHE A 17 35.37 -10.25 8.11
C PHE A 17 36.07 -9.82 9.41
N GLU A 18 37.28 -9.27 9.31
CA GLU A 18 38.03 -8.75 10.44
C GLU A 18 37.31 -7.59 11.13
N ILE A 19 36.73 -6.67 10.37
CA ILE A 19 35.90 -5.58 10.91
C ILE A 19 34.72 -6.14 11.67
N ARG A 20 34.00 -7.12 11.10
CA ARG A 20 32.89 -7.77 11.80
C ARG A 20 33.32 -8.35 13.13
N ASP A 21 34.42 -9.09 13.15
CA ASP A 21 34.91 -9.74 14.38
C ASP A 21 35.33 -8.71 15.43
N ALA A 22 35.98 -7.61 15.01
CA ALA A 22 36.38 -6.53 15.91
C ALA A 22 35.19 -5.85 16.59
N ILE A 23 34.07 -5.61 15.87
CA ILE A 23 32.90 -4.90 16.41
C ILE A 23 31.79 -5.84 16.94
N TRP A 24 31.98 -7.18 16.82
CA TRP A 24 30.93 -8.14 17.12
C TRP A 24 30.47 -8.12 18.58
N ASN A 25 31.41 -7.92 19.49
CA ASN A 25 31.08 -7.82 20.90
C ASN A 25 30.29 -6.55 21.23
N ASP A 26 30.60 -5.45 20.58
CA ASP A 26 29.87 -4.19 20.74
C ASP A 26 28.45 -4.31 20.17
N ILE A 27 28.30 -4.95 19.00
CA ILE A 27 26.98 -5.23 18.41
C ILE A 27 26.09 -6.03 19.38
N LYS A 28 26.66 -7.05 20.04
CA LYS A 28 25.92 -7.86 21.02
C LYS A 28 25.63 -7.08 22.29
N ALA A 29 26.63 -6.39 22.85
CA ALA A 29 26.48 -5.59 24.06
C ALA A 29 25.43 -4.48 23.91
N ASP A 30 25.40 -3.85 22.75
CA ASP A 30 24.38 -2.84 22.38
C ASP A 30 23.02 -3.44 22.03
N GLY A 31 22.86 -4.77 22.04
CA GLY A 31 21.61 -5.48 21.77
C GLY A 31 21.17 -5.47 20.32
N TYR A 32 22.08 -5.23 19.35
CA TYR A 32 21.78 -5.27 17.91
C TYR A 32 21.96 -6.67 17.28
N GLY A 33 22.34 -7.68 18.04
CA GLY A 33 22.58 -9.03 17.55
C GLY A 33 21.38 -9.62 16.79
N TRP A 34 20.16 -9.43 17.33
CA TRP A 34 18.94 -9.85 16.66
C TRP A 34 18.76 -9.15 15.30
N THR A 35 18.90 -7.82 15.27
CA THR A 35 18.75 -7.03 14.02
C THR A 35 19.75 -7.47 12.96
N TYR A 36 21.00 -7.74 13.36
CA TYR A 36 22.04 -8.24 12.48
C TYR A 36 21.65 -9.62 11.91
N GLY A 37 21.33 -10.59 12.77
CA GLY A 37 20.97 -11.94 12.36
C GLY A 37 19.76 -11.98 11.43
N ALA A 38 18.69 -11.26 11.79
CA ALA A 38 17.50 -11.14 10.96
C ALA A 38 17.81 -10.51 9.58
N THR A 39 18.72 -9.52 9.52
CA THR A 39 19.12 -8.90 8.26
C THR A 39 19.94 -9.84 7.40
N ILE A 40 20.89 -10.59 7.98
CA ILE A 40 21.71 -11.56 7.24
C ILE A 40 20.85 -12.68 6.64
N ARG A 41 19.88 -13.20 7.39
CA ARG A 41 18.96 -14.24 6.91
C ARG A 41 18.18 -13.83 5.66
N LEU A 42 17.96 -12.53 5.45
CA LEU A 42 17.27 -12.00 4.28
C LEU A 42 18.09 -12.08 2.99
N PHE A 43 19.42 -12.21 3.04
CA PHE A 43 20.25 -12.07 1.83
C PHE A 43 19.94 -13.13 0.79
N GLU A 44 19.84 -14.39 1.18
CA GLU A 44 19.58 -15.48 0.23
C GLU A 44 18.23 -15.35 -0.48
N PRO A 45 17.08 -15.20 0.23
CA PRO A 45 15.80 -15.00 -0.44
C PRO A 45 15.72 -13.71 -1.26
N LEU A 46 16.42 -12.63 -0.85
CA LEU A 46 16.47 -11.40 -1.63
C LEU A 46 17.31 -11.57 -2.91
N ILE A 47 18.43 -12.27 -2.86
CA ILE A 47 19.24 -12.59 -4.04
C ILE A 47 18.39 -13.42 -5.02
N PHE A 48 17.64 -14.41 -4.53
CA PHE A 48 16.70 -15.16 -5.36
C PHE A 48 15.71 -14.22 -6.06
N MET A 49 15.02 -13.33 -5.32
CA MET A 49 14.07 -12.37 -5.90
C MET A 49 14.73 -11.45 -6.93
N MET A 50 15.92 -10.92 -6.62
CA MET A 50 16.66 -10.02 -7.52
C MET A 50 17.11 -10.73 -8.80
N THR A 51 17.47 -12.02 -8.74
CA THR A 51 17.87 -12.78 -9.92
C THR A 51 16.69 -13.33 -10.70
N ARG A 52 15.60 -13.72 -10.01
CA ARG A 52 14.40 -14.28 -10.64
C ARG A 52 13.69 -13.25 -11.51
N GLY A 53 13.37 -12.09 -10.97
CA GLY A 53 12.66 -11.02 -11.66
C GLY A 53 11.22 -11.40 -12.07
N ILE A 54 10.47 -10.46 -12.59
CA ILE A 54 9.06 -10.60 -12.99
C ILE A 54 8.95 -10.42 -14.50
N LYS A 55 8.29 -11.36 -15.18
CA LYS A 55 8.05 -11.30 -16.63
C LYS A 55 7.20 -10.09 -17.00
N ILE A 56 7.51 -9.47 -18.14
CA ILE A 56 6.76 -8.33 -18.66
C ILE A 56 6.02 -8.68 -19.95
N ASN A 57 4.84 -8.12 -20.11
CA ASN A 57 4.07 -8.14 -21.34
C ASN A 57 4.40 -6.89 -22.17
N HIS A 58 5.36 -7.01 -23.08
CA HIS A 58 5.83 -5.91 -23.92
C HIS A 58 4.78 -5.42 -24.93
N GLU A 59 3.94 -6.31 -25.46
CA GLU A 59 2.88 -5.96 -26.40
C GLU A 59 1.87 -5.01 -25.74
N ALA A 60 1.32 -5.42 -24.59
CA ALA A 60 0.40 -4.58 -23.82
C ALA A 60 1.05 -3.27 -23.32
N LEU A 61 2.34 -3.29 -23.01
CA LEU A 61 3.10 -2.10 -22.62
C LEU A 61 3.20 -1.11 -23.79
N ALA A 62 3.53 -1.60 -25.00
CA ALA A 62 3.69 -0.77 -26.21
C ALA A 62 2.35 -0.15 -26.64
N GLU A 63 1.25 -0.92 -26.64
CA GLU A 63 -0.09 -0.42 -26.93
C GLU A 63 -0.49 0.69 -25.94
N THR A 64 -0.33 0.43 -24.65
CA THR A 64 -0.69 1.41 -23.59
C THR A 64 0.17 2.66 -23.68
N LYS A 65 1.45 2.55 -24.05
CA LYS A 65 2.32 3.71 -24.26
C LYS A 65 1.74 4.64 -25.33
N GLN A 66 1.28 4.09 -26.45
CA GLN A 66 0.65 4.86 -27.51
C GLN A 66 -0.64 5.54 -27.04
N ASP A 67 -1.48 4.82 -26.30
CA ASP A 67 -2.72 5.38 -25.75
C ASP A 67 -2.46 6.55 -24.79
N ILE A 68 -1.46 6.40 -23.91
CA ILE A 68 -1.07 7.46 -22.96
C ILE A 68 -0.48 8.67 -23.68
N GLN A 69 0.33 8.45 -24.72
CA GLN A 69 0.86 9.54 -25.55
C GLN A 69 -0.28 10.31 -26.25
N ALA A 70 -1.24 9.61 -26.81
CA ALA A 70 -2.42 10.21 -27.42
C ALA A 70 -3.27 10.99 -26.40
N ALA A 71 -3.50 10.42 -25.22
CA ALA A 71 -4.22 11.08 -24.11
C ALA A 71 -3.50 12.34 -23.60
N SER A 72 -2.16 12.29 -23.47
CA SER A 72 -1.34 13.43 -23.06
C SER A 72 -1.44 14.56 -24.09
N ALA A 73 -1.33 14.23 -25.38
CA ALA A 73 -1.44 15.20 -26.47
C ALA A 73 -2.84 15.84 -26.52
N ALA A 74 -3.90 15.06 -26.36
CA ALA A 74 -5.27 15.56 -26.32
C ALA A 74 -5.52 16.49 -25.13
N ALA A 75 -5.05 16.11 -23.93
CA ALA A 75 -5.16 16.93 -22.74
C ALA A 75 -4.36 18.24 -22.86
N GLN A 76 -3.18 18.22 -23.49
CA GLN A 76 -2.37 19.41 -23.74
C GLN A 76 -3.06 20.34 -24.75
N ALA A 77 -3.69 19.80 -25.79
CA ALA A 77 -4.45 20.60 -26.77
C ALA A 77 -5.69 21.27 -26.12
N GLU A 78 -6.42 20.55 -25.25
CA GLU A 78 -7.54 21.11 -24.47
C GLU A 78 -7.05 22.22 -23.52
N LEU A 79 -5.92 21.98 -22.82
CA LEU A 79 -5.32 22.98 -21.92
C LEU A 79 -4.97 24.26 -22.67
N ASN A 80 -4.31 24.16 -23.81
CA ASN A 80 -3.93 25.32 -24.64
C ASN A 80 -5.16 26.10 -25.14
N LYS A 81 -6.23 25.38 -25.51
CA LYS A 81 -7.51 26.00 -25.90
C LYS A 81 -8.14 26.79 -24.76
N LEU A 82 -8.18 26.23 -23.53
CA LEU A 82 -8.74 26.89 -22.35
C LEU A 82 -7.88 28.06 -21.88
N ALA A 83 -6.56 27.96 -22.00
CA ALA A 83 -5.63 29.00 -21.66
C ALA A 83 -5.56 30.14 -22.68
N GLY A 84 -6.05 29.92 -23.92
CA GLY A 84 -5.95 30.86 -25.04
C GLY A 84 -4.55 31.02 -25.60
N ARG A 85 -3.61 30.17 -25.20
CA ARG A 85 -2.20 30.17 -25.62
C ARG A 85 -1.55 28.82 -25.30
N GLU A 86 -0.35 28.60 -25.81
CA GLU A 86 0.46 27.48 -25.36
C GLU A 86 0.84 27.64 -23.88
N LEU A 87 0.52 26.66 -23.08
CA LEU A 87 0.82 26.59 -21.64
C LEU A 87 1.49 25.26 -21.34
N ASN A 88 2.80 25.32 -21.07
CA ASN A 88 3.55 24.11 -20.73
C ASN A 88 3.20 23.62 -19.31
N ALA A 89 2.45 22.51 -19.25
CA ALA A 89 2.03 21.88 -18.00
C ALA A 89 3.21 21.46 -17.09
N GLN A 90 4.39 21.15 -17.66
CA GLN A 90 5.59 20.75 -16.94
C GLN A 90 6.38 21.95 -16.37
N SER A 91 6.10 23.18 -16.79
CA SER A 91 6.81 24.37 -16.31
C SER A 91 6.17 24.94 -15.04
N PRO A 92 6.76 24.78 -13.84
CA PRO A 92 6.22 25.34 -12.61
C PRO A 92 5.99 26.85 -12.70
N LYS A 93 6.93 27.56 -13.37
CA LYS A 93 6.88 29.01 -13.54
C LYS A 93 5.67 29.46 -14.38
N GLN A 94 5.45 28.80 -15.54
CA GLN A 94 4.30 29.15 -16.39
C GLN A 94 2.97 28.84 -15.70
N VAL A 95 2.87 27.68 -15.02
CA VAL A 95 1.67 27.28 -14.29
C VAL A 95 1.38 28.24 -13.12
N GLN A 96 2.41 28.66 -12.37
CA GLN A 96 2.25 29.67 -11.30
C GLN A 96 1.80 31.01 -11.86
N THR A 97 2.43 31.51 -12.94
CA THR A 97 2.02 32.75 -13.60
C THR A 97 0.56 32.67 -14.04
N TYR A 98 0.17 31.58 -14.70
CA TYR A 98 -1.20 31.38 -15.18
C TYR A 98 -2.23 31.46 -14.05
N PHE A 99 -2.06 30.68 -12.98
CA PHE A 99 -3.08 30.67 -11.92
C PHE A 99 -2.99 31.88 -10.99
N TYR A 100 -1.80 32.28 -10.58
CA TYR A 100 -1.65 33.28 -9.52
C TYR A 100 -1.63 34.72 -10.02
N VAL A 101 -1.14 34.94 -11.25
CA VAL A 101 -1.09 36.27 -11.85
C VAL A 101 -2.26 36.49 -12.80
N GLU A 102 -2.42 35.63 -13.83
CA GLU A 102 -3.44 35.84 -14.88
C GLU A 102 -4.87 35.54 -14.38
N LYS A 103 -5.04 34.47 -13.57
CA LYS A 103 -6.36 34.09 -13.00
C LYS A 103 -6.61 34.67 -11.61
N GLY A 104 -5.65 35.38 -11.02
CA GLY A 104 -5.79 36.08 -9.73
C GLY A 104 -6.09 35.19 -8.53
N ILE A 105 -5.58 33.95 -8.57
CA ILE A 105 -5.72 33.00 -7.45
C ILE A 105 -4.66 33.33 -6.40
N ASP A 106 -5.03 33.36 -5.12
CA ASP A 106 -4.07 33.49 -4.02
C ASP A 106 -3.03 32.37 -4.08
N PRO A 107 -1.71 32.71 -4.05
CA PRO A 107 -0.66 31.71 -4.19
C PRO A 107 -0.65 30.68 -3.05
N TYR A 108 -0.62 29.41 -3.41
CA TYR A 108 -0.35 28.34 -2.44
C TYR A 108 1.13 28.30 -2.10
N ARG A 109 1.44 27.96 -0.84
CA ARG A 109 2.80 27.88 -0.33
C ARG A 109 3.13 26.48 0.13
N GLY A 110 4.34 26.03 -0.18
CA GLY A 110 4.90 24.76 0.27
C GLY A 110 5.31 24.81 1.76
N LYS A 111 5.91 23.73 2.24
CA LYS A 111 6.32 23.61 3.65
C LYS A 111 7.33 24.68 4.09
N GLU A 112 8.20 25.12 3.20
CA GLU A 112 9.23 26.13 3.43
C GLU A 112 8.78 27.57 3.09
N GLY A 113 7.48 27.76 2.83
CA GLY A 113 6.88 29.05 2.54
C GLY A 113 7.00 29.51 1.08
N GLN A 114 7.70 28.77 0.20
CA GLN A 114 7.82 29.07 -1.22
C GLN A 114 6.47 28.93 -1.95
N ILE A 115 6.25 29.76 -2.96
CA ILE A 115 5.08 29.64 -3.85
C ILE A 115 5.22 28.34 -4.64
N THR A 116 4.14 27.53 -4.69
CA THR A 116 4.12 26.25 -5.37
C THR A 116 2.87 26.07 -6.24
N ALA A 117 3.00 25.31 -7.34
CA ALA A 117 1.92 24.78 -8.15
C ALA A 117 2.10 23.26 -8.28
N ASP A 118 2.38 22.60 -7.14
CA ASP A 118 2.46 21.15 -7.02
C ASP A 118 1.07 20.50 -7.13
N ASP A 119 1.02 19.16 -7.12
CA ASP A 119 -0.23 18.40 -7.24
C ASP A 119 -1.27 18.81 -6.19
N LYS A 120 -0.85 19.17 -4.97
CA LYS A 120 -1.77 19.58 -3.91
C LYS A 120 -2.36 20.97 -4.18
N ALA A 121 -1.54 21.90 -4.63
CA ALA A 121 -2.00 23.22 -5.04
C ALA A 121 -2.97 23.12 -6.23
N LEU A 122 -2.62 22.33 -7.23
CA LEU A 122 -3.46 22.09 -8.42
C LEU A 122 -4.77 21.38 -8.06
N ALA A 123 -4.76 20.37 -7.17
CA ALA A 123 -5.97 19.71 -6.70
C ALA A 123 -6.95 20.68 -6.03
N ARG A 124 -6.43 21.64 -5.21
CA ARG A 124 -7.24 22.68 -4.60
C ARG A 124 -7.85 23.64 -5.64
N ILE A 125 -7.06 24.02 -6.65
CA ILE A 125 -7.54 24.87 -7.75
C ILE A 125 -8.59 24.13 -8.58
N ALA A 126 -8.37 22.85 -8.89
CA ALA A 126 -9.29 22.02 -9.65
C ALA A 126 -10.64 21.83 -8.93
N ARG A 127 -10.60 21.65 -7.61
CA ARG A 127 -11.80 21.51 -6.78
C ARG A 127 -12.56 22.83 -6.62
N GLY A 128 -11.83 23.94 -6.51
CA GLY A 128 -12.40 25.25 -6.17
C GLY A 128 -12.71 25.41 -4.70
N THR A 129 -13.44 26.48 -4.40
CA THR A 129 -13.88 26.86 -3.05
C THR A 129 -15.34 27.32 -3.10
N ALA A 130 -15.98 27.56 -1.95
CA ALA A 130 -17.33 28.12 -1.89
C ALA A 130 -17.48 29.45 -2.65
N ARG A 131 -16.37 30.21 -2.81
CA ARG A 131 -16.33 31.52 -3.46
C ARG A 131 -15.83 31.49 -4.91
N ARG A 132 -15.27 30.37 -5.36
CA ARG A 132 -14.70 30.24 -6.70
C ARG A 132 -14.89 28.81 -7.21
N PRO A 133 -15.47 28.64 -8.42
CA PRO A 133 -15.63 27.35 -9.04
C PRO A 133 -14.27 26.67 -9.30
N GLY A 134 -14.26 25.36 -9.35
CA GLY A 134 -13.07 24.61 -9.73
C GLY A 134 -12.67 24.87 -11.19
N MET A 135 -11.37 24.75 -11.47
CA MET A 135 -10.80 25.03 -12.77
C MET A 135 -10.38 23.75 -13.48
N ARG A 136 -10.92 23.53 -14.68
CA ARG A 136 -10.60 22.36 -15.52
C ARG A 136 -9.13 22.32 -15.91
N GLU A 137 -8.51 23.49 -16.14
CA GLU A 137 -7.10 23.63 -16.50
C GLU A 137 -6.16 23.01 -15.44
N ALA A 138 -6.49 23.17 -14.16
CA ALA A 138 -5.69 22.59 -13.09
C ALA A 138 -5.73 21.05 -13.11
N ARG A 139 -6.90 20.47 -13.41
CA ARG A 139 -7.06 19.03 -13.60
C ARG A 139 -6.27 18.54 -14.80
N LEU A 140 -6.38 19.22 -15.95
CA LEU A 140 -5.63 18.88 -17.16
C LEU A 140 -4.11 18.91 -16.91
N ILE A 141 -3.60 19.89 -16.18
CA ILE A 141 -2.18 19.96 -15.83
C ILE A 141 -1.78 18.76 -14.95
N GLN A 142 -2.60 18.35 -14.00
CA GLN A 142 -2.35 17.14 -13.20
C GLN A 142 -2.34 15.89 -14.05
N ASP A 143 -3.32 15.74 -14.96
CA ASP A 143 -3.43 14.59 -15.84
C ASP A 143 -2.20 14.50 -16.77
N ILE A 144 -1.81 15.62 -17.41
CA ILE A 144 -0.62 15.70 -18.26
C ILE A 144 0.65 15.33 -17.49
N ARG A 145 0.86 15.91 -16.31
CA ARG A 145 2.01 15.58 -15.46
C ARG A 145 2.02 14.09 -15.06
N GLY A 146 0.85 13.53 -14.80
CA GLY A 146 0.68 12.10 -14.53
C GLY A 146 1.09 11.24 -15.72
N TYR A 147 0.62 11.58 -16.92
CA TYR A 147 0.97 10.89 -18.16
C TYR A 147 2.48 10.97 -18.47
N GLU A 148 3.06 12.16 -18.37
CA GLU A 148 4.49 12.36 -18.64
C GLU A 148 5.38 11.62 -17.62
N LYS A 149 4.97 11.61 -16.35
CA LYS A 149 5.66 10.82 -15.33
C LYS A 149 5.59 9.32 -15.62
N LEU A 150 4.42 8.84 -16.04
CA LEU A 150 4.24 7.42 -16.39
C LEU A 150 5.08 7.05 -17.61
N LEU A 151 5.06 7.88 -18.66
CA LEU A 151 5.88 7.69 -19.85
C LEU A 151 7.38 7.71 -19.51
N GLY A 152 7.88 8.78 -18.92
CA GLY A 152 9.32 8.97 -18.70
C GLY A 152 9.94 8.11 -17.61
N SER A 153 9.18 7.81 -16.53
CA SER A 153 9.74 7.09 -15.39
C SER A 153 9.50 5.57 -15.43
N TYR A 154 8.44 5.12 -16.13
CA TYR A 154 8.03 3.72 -16.10
C TYR A 154 7.98 3.07 -17.49
N MET A 155 7.46 3.75 -18.52
CA MET A 155 7.38 3.19 -19.87
C MET A 155 8.73 3.18 -20.62
N GLU A 156 9.73 3.91 -20.11
CA GLU A 156 11.12 3.93 -20.60
C GLU A 156 12.08 3.10 -19.74
N ILE A 157 11.55 2.24 -18.84
CA ILE A 157 12.41 1.37 -18.03
C ILE A 157 13.15 0.40 -18.94
N ALA A 158 14.47 0.30 -18.74
CA ALA A 158 15.26 -0.74 -19.36
C ALA A 158 14.99 -2.08 -18.65
N PHE A 159 14.63 -3.09 -19.43
CA PHE A 159 14.46 -4.46 -18.98
C PHE A 159 15.73 -5.28 -19.22
N ASP A 160 15.82 -6.42 -18.55
CA ASP A 160 16.89 -7.37 -18.83
C ASP A 160 16.63 -8.14 -20.14
N PRO A 161 17.69 -8.71 -20.78
CA PRO A 161 17.54 -9.37 -22.08
C PRO A 161 16.58 -10.56 -22.13
N ASP A 162 16.17 -11.09 -20.98
CA ASP A 162 15.23 -12.17 -20.83
C ASP A 162 13.77 -11.70 -20.58
N ASP A 163 13.46 -10.47 -20.94
CA ASP A 163 12.14 -9.85 -20.81
C ASP A 163 11.61 -9.81 -19.36
N ARG A 164 12.51 -9.58 -18.39
CA ARG A 164 12.16 -9.50 -16.98
C ARG A 164 12.49 -8.14 -16.39
N LEU A 165 11.63 -7.72 -15.48
CA LEU A 165 11.88 -6.59 -14.60
C LEU A 165 12.57 -7.10 -13.34
N ARG A 166 13.78 -6.62 -13.10
CA ARG A 166 14.53 -6.83 -11.86
C ARG A 166 14.75 -5.52 -11.14
N ALA A 167 15.01 -5.59 -9.85
CA ALA A 167 15.38 -4.43 -9.06
C ALA A 167 16.48 -4.79 -8.07
N ALA A 168 17.39 -3.89 -7.80
CA ALA A 168 18.27 -4.00 -6.65
C ALA A 168 17.44 -3.79 -5.37
N ILE A 169 17.56 -4.69 -4.40
CA ILE A 169 16.82 -4.66 -3.14
C ILE A 169 17.81 -4.48 -2.00
N ASN A 170 17.63 -3.41 -1.22
CA ASN A 170 18.43 -3.15 -0.04
C ASN A 170 17.62 -3.44 1.22
N PRO A 171 17.98 -4.48 2.03
CA PRO A 171 17.28 -4.83 3.27
C PRO A 171 17.44 -3.78 4.38
N ARG A 172 18.35 -2.82 4.20
CA ARG A 172 18.62 -1.72 5.13
C ARG A 172 18.13 -0.36 4.58
N GLY A 173 17.20 -0.38 3.64
CA GLY A 173 16.71 0.82 2.97
C GLY A 173 16.09 1.87 3.90
N THR A 174 15.58 1.43 5.05
CA THR A 174 15.04 2.30 6.08
C THR A 174 15.47 1.85 7.48
N LYS A 175 15.48 2.78 8.45
CA LYS A 175 15.79 2.46 9.85
C LYS A 175 14.74 1.53 10.52
N PHE A 176 13.59 1.36 9.89
CA PHE A 176 12.48 0.54 10.40
C PHE A 176 12.45 -0.89 9.81
N GLY A 177 13.39 -1.24 8.93
CA GLY A 177 13.49 -2.57 8.32
C GLY A 177 12.74 -2.73 7.00
N ARG A 178 12.05 -1.70 6.49
CA ARG A 178 11.47 -1.73 5.13
C ARG A 178 12.58 -1.72 4.10
N PHE A 179 12.40 -2.51 3.05
CA PHE A 179 13.33 -2.52 1.93
C PHE A 179 13.26 -1.22 1.14
N SER A 180 14.37 -0.80 0.58
CA SER A 180 14.38 0.12 -0.55
C SER A 180 14.73 -0.66 -1.82
N THR A 181 14.17 -0.22 -2.94
CA THR A 181 14.41 -0.84 -4.24
C THR A 181 14.82 0.23 -5.25
N GLY A 182 15.60 -0.16 -6.24
CA GLY A 182 16.12 0.75 -7.25
C GLY A 182 16.58 0.01 -8.50
N LYS A 183 17.21 0.73 -9.41
CA LYS A 183 17.85 0.14 -10.59
C LYS A 183 18.91 -0.86 -10.18
N THR A 184 19.08 -1.90 -10.99
CA THR A 184 20.17 -2.88 -10.86
C THR A 184 21.52 -2.21 -11.17
N VAL A 185 22.60 -2.91 -10.88
CA VAL A 185 23.97 -2.46 -11.25
C VAL A 185 24.16 -2.33 -12.76
N PHE A 186 23.31 -2.96 -13.56
CA PHE A 186 23.31 -2.88 -15.03
C PHE A 186 22.49 -1.71 -15.56
N GLY A 187 21.88 -0.91 -14.69
CA GLY A 187 21.03 0.22 -15.06
C GLY A 187 19.60 -0.14 -15.46
N THR A 188 19.25 -1.44 -15.43
CA THR A 188 17.90 -1.96 -15.70
C THR A 188 17.00 -1.85 -14.47
N GLY A 189 15.68 -1.98 -14.66
CA GLY A 189 14.71 -2.03 -13.56
C GLY A 189 14.38 -0.67 -12.95
N CYS A 190 13.64 -0.71 -11.83
CA CYS A 190 13.13 0.49 -11.17
C CYS A 190 12.83 0.28 -9.68
N ASN A 191 12.31 1.33 -9.04
CA ASN A 191 11.82 1.24 -7.66
C ASN A 191 10.47 0.52 -7.59
N LEU A 192 10.45 -0.75 -7.19
CA LEU A 192 9.24 -1.56 -7.05
C LEU A 192 8.30 -1.04 -5.96
N GLN A 193 8.82 -0.40 -4.90
CA GLN A 193 8.02 0.10 -3.78
C GLN A 193 7.11 1.27 -4.17
N ALA A 194 7.50 2.05 -5.18
CA ALA A 194 6.76 3.22 -5.65
C ALA A 194 6.11 3.01 -7.03
N MET A 195 6.03 1.76 -7.50
CA MET A 195 5.49 1.45 -8.82
C MET A 195 3.99 1.71 -8.88
N PRO A 196 3.50 2.51 -9.86
CA PRO A 196 2.08 2.79 -10.01
C PRO A 196 1.29 1.55 -10.46
N GLN A 197 0.02 1.50 -10.09
CA GLN A 197 -0.88 0.40 -10.43
C GLN A 197 -1.04 0.24 -11.95
N GLU A 198 -1.03 1.35 -12.68
CA GLU A 198 -1.11 1.39 -14.13
C GLU A 198 0.05 0.64 -14.81
N PHE A 199 1.23 0.63 -14.20
CA PHE A 199 2.38 -0.11 -14.71
C PHE A 199 2.37 -1.57 -14.26
N LYS A 200 1.92 -1.87 -13.04
CA LYS A 200 1.86 -3.24 -12.51
C LYS A 200 1.03 -4.20 -13.38
N LYS A 201 0.10 -3.68 -14.20
CA LYS A 201 -0.71 -4.51 -15.12
C LYS A 201 0.10 -5.20 -16.21
N PHE A 202 1.31 -4.71 -16.52
CA PHE A 202 2.19 -5.32 -17.52
C PHE A 202 3.10 -6.41 -16.94
N LEU A 203 3.16 -6.50 -15.62
CA LEU A 203 3.90 -7.55 -14.94
C LEU A 203 3.01 -8.78 -14.83
N VAL A 204 3.44 -9.86 -15.47
CA VAL A 204 2.67 -11.09 -15.66
C VAL A 204 3.44 -12.29 -15.11
N PRO A 205 2.75 -13.37 -14.71
CA PRO A 205 3.42 -14.60 -14.31
C PRO A 205 4.04 -15.31 -15.52
N ASP A 206 4.92 -16.26 -15.26
CA ASP A 206 5.44 -17.15 -16.28
C ASP A 206 4.35 -18.05 -16.86
N ASP A 207 4.62 -18.62 -18.04
CA ASP A 207 3.69 -19.54 -18.70
C ASP A 207 3.43 -20.76 -17.82
N GLY A 208 2.17 -21.04 -17.55
CA GLY A 208 1.75 -22.12 -16.65
C GLY A 208 1.65 -21.73 -15.18
N TYR A 209 1.81 -20.44 -14.86
CA TYR A 209 1.67 -19.87 -13.52
C TYR A 209 0.55 -18.83 -13.49
N PHE A 210 0.10 -18.49 -12.28
CA PHE A 210 -0.72 -17.33 -11.96
C PHE A 210 -0.14 -16.59 -10.75
N PHE A 211 -0.53 -15.33 -10.55
CA PHE A 211 -0.11 -14.59 -9.37
C PHE A 211 -1.00 -14.85 -8.16
N MET A 212 -0.36 -14.98 -7.00
CA MET A 212 -0.99 -14.93 -5.69
C MET A 212 -0.27 -13.87 -4.85
N GLU A 213 -1.01 -12.91 -4.32
CA GLU A 213 -0.49 -11.91 -3.38
C GLU A 213 -1.06 -12.19 -2.00
N LYS A 214 -0.19 -12.15 -0.99
CA LYS A 214 -0.54 -12.19 0.43
C LYS A 214 -0.26 -10.83 1.04
N ASP A 215 -1.29 -10.17 1.55
CA ASP A 215 -1.28 -8.80 2.05
C ASP A 215 -1.69 -8.78 3.52
N LYS A 216 -0.95 -8.08 4.38
CA LYS A 216 -1.26 -7.99 5.81
C LYS A 216 -2.50 -7.15 6.05
N ARG A 217 -3.48 -7.71 6.75
CA ARG A 217 -4.75 -7.02 7.03
C ARG A 217 -4.55 -5.92 8.06
N GLN A 218 -4.62 -4.64 7.61
CA GLN A 218 -4.64 -3.44 8.48
C GLN A 218 -3.53 -3.41 9.54
N ALA A 219 -2.36 -3.90 9.18
CA ALA A 219 -1.31 -4.34 10.09
C ALA A 219 -0.85 -3.28 11.09
N GLU A 220 -0.53 -2.07 10.66
CA GLU A 220 -0.05 -1.02 11.53
C GLU A 220 -1.10 -0.61 12.58
N TRP A 221 -2.39 -0.58 12.19
CA TRP A 221 -3.49 -0.23 13.10
C TRP A 221 -3.69 -1.30 14.18
N VAL A 222 -3.56 -2.58 13.80
CA VAL A 222 -3.62 -3.71 14.74
C VAL A 222 -2.50 -3.61 15.77
N VAL A 223 -1.27 -3.34 15.34
CA VAL A 223 -0.13 -3.16 16.26
C VAL A 223 -0.39 -1.99 17.23
N VAL A 224 -0.87 -0.85 16.74
CA VAL A 224 -1.21 0.30 17.59
C VAL A 224 -2.28 -0.06 18.61
N ALA A 225 -3.29 -0.84 18.22
CA ALA A 225 -4.36 -1.28 19.12
C ALA A 225 -3.81 -2.11 20.30
N TYR A 226 -2.91 -3.06 20.02
CA TYR A 226 -2.33 -3.91 21.06
C TYR A 226 -1.31 -3.17 21.93
N ILE A 227 -0.53 -2.24 21.37
CA ILE A 227 0.39 -1.40 22.16
C ILE A 227 -0.40 -0.45 23.06
N SER A 228 -1.42 0.22 22.53
CA SER A 228 -2.23 1.17 23.28
C SER A 228 -3.13 0.51 24.32
N GLY A 229 -3.53 -0.74 24.08
CA GLY A 229 -4.54 -1.43 24.88
C GLY A 229 -5.89 -0.70 24.87
N ASP A 230 -6.17 0.09 23.83
CA ASP A 230 -7.44 0.80 23.68
C ASP A 230 -8.59 -0.18 23.53
N ALA A 231 -9.56 -0.14 24.43
CA ALA A 231 -10.64 -1.12 24.51
C ALA A 231 -11.51 -1.16 23.24
N ARG A 232 -11.72 0.00 22.58
CA ARG A 232 -12.51 0.06 21.34
C ARG A 232 -11.75 -0.50 20.16
N MET A 233 -10.44 -0.19 20.05
CA MET A 233 -9.61 -0.76 19.01
C MET A 233 -9.53 -2.28 19.13
N LEU A 234 -9.32 -2.80 20.33
CA LEU A 234 -9.32 -4.24 20.59
C LEU A 234 -10.66 -4.89 20.26
N HIS A 235 -11.78 -4.27 20.69
CA HIS A 235 -13.13 -4.75 20.37
C HIS A 235 -13.36 -4.87 18.84
N VAL A 236 -12.92 -3.90 18.07
CA VAL A 236 -13.03 -3.93 16.60
C VAL A 236 -12.29 -5.13 16.00
N ILE A 237 -11.06 -5.40 16.48
CA ILE A 237 -10.24 -6.53 16.02
C ILE A 237 -10.88 -7.87 16.42
N GLU A 238 -11.24 -8.02 17.70
CA GLU A 238 -11.77 -9.26 18.26
C GLU A 238 -13.12 -9.66 17.62
N ASN A 239 -13.90 -8.70 17.15
CA ASN A 239 -15.15 -8.93 16.44
C ASN A 239 -15.01 -8.97 14.90
N GLY A 240 -13.79 -8.93 14.36
CA GLY A 240 -13.53 -9.01 12.92
C GLY A 240 -14.14 -7.87 12.11
N LEU A 241 -14.27 -6.69 12.71
CA LEU A 241 -14.83 -5.50 12.06
C LEU A 241 -13.74 -4.78 11.24
N ASP A 242 -14.13 -4.12 10.13
CA ASP A 242 -13.21 -3.25 9.40
C ASP A 242 -12.95 -1.96 10.21
N PRO A 243 -11.71 -1.72 10.70
CA PRO A 243 -11.42 -0.58 11.56
C PRO A 243 -11.57 0.76 10.84
N HIS A 244 -11.42 0.79 9.52
CA HIS A 244 -11.57 2.03 8.77
C HIS A 244 -13.04 2.41 8.61
N VAL A 245 -13.90 1.42 8.34
CA VAL A 245 -15.35 1.65 8.30
C VAL A 245 -15.86 2.01 9.69
N TYR A 246 -15.42 1.29 10.72
CA TYR A 246 -15.82 1.55 12.10
C TYR A 246 -15.43 2.96 12.57
N THR A 247 -14.17 3.36 12.33
CA THR A 247 -13.70 4.72 12.67
C THR A 247 -14.51 5.79 11.95
N GLY A 248 -14.74 5.63 10.64
CA GLY A 248 -15.53 6.56 9.85
C GLY A 248 -16.98 6.67 10.34
N ALA A 249 -17.63 5.53 10.66
CA ALA A 249 -18.99 5.49 11.18
C ALA A 249 -19.09 6.15 12.57
N MET A 250 -18.13 5.88 13.46
CA MET A 250 -18.04 6.54 14.77
C MET A 250 -17.89 8.06 14.64
N MET A 251 -17.00 8.50 13.77
CA MET A 251 -16.79 9.94 13.52
C MET A 251 -18.07 10.61 13.02
N LEU A 252 -18.84 9.95 12.16
CA LEU A 252 -20.11 10.47 11.66
C LEU A 252 -21.15 10.53 12.77
N ARG A 253 -21.29 9.48 13.58
CA ARG A 253 -22.23 9.46 14.72
C ARG A 253 -21.99 10.65 15.64
N GLU A 254 -20.74 10.89 15.99
CA GLU A 254 -20.37 11.99 16.90
C GLU A 254 -20.63 13.40 16.32
N GLN A 255 -20.85 13.50 15.01
CA GLN A 255 -21.25 14.75 14.35
C GLN A 255 -22.77 14.96 14.28
N LEU A 256 -23.56 13.94 14.62
CA LEU A 256 -25.02 14.03 14.63
C LEU A 256 -25.49 14.99 15.74
N PRO A 257 -26.68 15.63 15.57
CA PRO A 257 -27.36 16.30 16.66
C PRO A 257 -27.55 15.35 17.86
N PRO A 258 -27.51 15.85 19.11
CA PRO A 258 -27.52 15.03 20.32
C PRO A 258 -28.68 14.02 20.40
N ASP A 259 -29.84 14.38 19.85
CA ASP A 259 -31.03 13.50 19.85
C ASP A 259 -30.87 12.31 18.89
N LEU A 260 -30.30 12.54 17.70
CA LEU A 260 -30.01 11.47 16.74
C LEU A 260 -28.80 10.64 17.17
N GLN A 261 -27.80 11.26 17.78
CA GLN A 261 -26.63 10.55 18.31
C GLN A 261 -27.03 9.50 19.35
N ARG A 262 -28.00 9.80 20.23
CA ARG A 262 -28.52 8.87 21.24
C ARG A 262 -29.31 7.70 20.65
N GLN A 263 -29.84 7.84 19.44
CA GLN A 263 -30.62 6.81 18.76
C GLN A 263 -29.73 5.80 18.00
N VAL A 264 -28.47 6.17 17.69
CA VAL A 264 -27.51 5.27 16.98
C VAL A 264 -26.65 4.57 18.02
N THR A 265 -26.95 3.32 18.28
CA THR A 265 -26.22 2.50 19.26
C THR A 265 -24.89 1.96 18.69
N ASP A 266 -24.00 1.45 19.56
CA ASP A 266 -22.77 0.80 19.10
C ASP A 266 -23.07 -0.45 18.25
N LYS A 267 -24.16 -1.15 18.52
CA LYS A 267 -24.64 -2.27 17.71
C LYS A 267 -25.03 -1.84 16.29
N ASP A 268 -25.72 -0.72 16.15
CA ASP A 268 -26.07 -0.18 14.83
C ASP A 268 -24.82 0.15 14.02
N LEU A 269 -23.74 0.65 14.67
CA LEU A 269 -22.47 0.90 14.02
C LEU A 269 -21.78 -0.40 13.57
N GLU A 270 -21.81 -1.45 14.39
CA GLU A 270 -21.27 -2.75 14.02
C GLU A 270 -22.03 -3.37 12.85
N ASP A 271 -23.36 -3.27 12.86
CA ASP A 271 -24.21 -3.75 11.76
C ASP A 271 -23.89 -2.99 10.46
N ILE A 272 -23.67 -1.67 10.53
CA ILE A 272 -23.16 -0.86 9.41
C ILE A 272 -21.84 -1.44 8.90
N VAL A 273 -20.87 -1.68 9.78
CA VAL A 273 -19.55 -2.19 9.40
C VAL A 273 -19.65 -3.56 8.75
N ARG A 274 -20.47 -4.45 9.28
CA ARG A 274 -20.67 -5.82 8.75
C ARG A 274 -21.32 -5.81 7.37
N LEU A 275 -22.30 -4.93 7.16
CA LEU A 275 -22.97 -4.75 5.86
C LEU A 275 -22.05 -4.11 4.82
N ASP A 276 -21.22 -3.17 5.25
CA ASP A 276 -20.45 -2.27 4.38
C ASP A 276 -19.02 -2.71 4.10
N SER A 277 -18.40 -3.52 4.96
CA SER A 277 -16.97 -3.82 4.87
C SER A 277 -16.56 -4.43 3.52
N LYS A 278 -17.47 -5.17 2.87
CA LYS A 278 -17.22 -5.79 1.53
C LYS A 278 -17.83 -5.01 0.37
N VAL A 279 -19.00 -4.40 0.57
CA VAL A 279 -19.75 -3.77 -0.53
C VAL A 279 -19.30 -2.34 -0.79
N ILE A 280 -18.96 -1.59 0.27
CA ILE A 280 -18.65 -0.16 0.18
C ILE A 280 -17.18 0.11 -0.07
N GLY A 281 -16.28 -0.78 0.34
CA GLY A 281 -14.87 -0.71 -0.07
C GLY A 281 -14.68 -0.79 -1.59
N MET A 282 -15.63 -1.38 -2.30
CA MET A 282 -15.62 -1.57 -3.75
C MET A 282 -16.46 -0.55 -4.52
N LEU A 283 -17.43 0.13 -3.86
CA LEU A 283 -18.27 1.12 -4.53
C LEU A 283 -17.59 2.48 -4.50
N THR A 284 -17.19 2.95 -5.67
CA THR A 284 -16.69 4.30 -5.89
C THR A 284 -17.82 5.31 -6.14
N ASP A 285 -19.03 4.84 -6.38
CA ASP A 285 -20.21 5.66 -6.65
C ASP A 285 -20.96 5.97 -5.35
N ALA A 286 -20.79 7.21 -4.87
CA ALA A 286 -21.43 7.71 -3.67
C ALA A 286 -22.98 7.70 -3.76
N ASP A 287 -23.55 7.82 -4.96
CA ASP A 287 -25.00 7.90 -5.17
C ASP A 287 -25.66 6.51 -5.06
N GLU A 288 -25.03 5.46 -5.58
CA GLU A 288 -25.52 4.08 -5.43
C GLU A 288 -25.45 3.61 -3.99
N ILE A 289 -24.38 3.96 -3.27
CA ILE A 289 -24.20 3.74 -1.84
C ILE A 289 -25.34 4.43 -1.07
N LEU A 290 -25.58 5.70 -1.38
CA LEU A 290 -26.59 6.51 -0.73
C LEU A 290 -28.00 5.94 -0.98
N GLN A 291 -28.33 5.51 -2.19
CA GLN A 291 -29.64 4.95 -2.54
C GLN A 291 -29.93 3.63 -1.80
N ARG A 292 -28.96 2.72 -1.73
CA ARG A 292 -29.13 1.45 -0.98
C ARG A 292 -29.36 1.67 0.51
N ARG A 293 -28.81 2.73 1.08
CA ARG A 293 -28.86 3.06 2.50
C ARG A 293 -30.01 3.97 2.88
N MET A 294 -30.53 4.74 1.93
CA MET A 294 -31.76 5.51 2.13
C MET A 294 -32.98 4.62 2.29
N ALA A 295 -32.86 3.32 1.97
CA ALA A 295 -33.90 2.33 2.27
C ALA A 295 -33.97 1.95 3.77
N ASP A 296 -32.87 2.06 4.52
CA ASP A 296 -32.83 1.81 5.97
C ASP A 296 -32.98 3.12 6.74
N LYS A 297 -34.00 3.20 7.61
CA LYS A 297 -34.37 4.41 8.33
C LYS A 297 -33.31 4.89 9.33
N THR A 298 -32.57 3.97 9.95
CA THR A 298 -31.52 4.24 10.94
C THR A 298 -30.25 4.73 10.26
N LEU A 299 -29.87 4.07 9.17
CA LEU A 299 -28.71 4.40 8.38
C LEU A 299 -28.84 5.76 7.66
N ARG A 300 -30.05 6.09 7.21
CA ARG A 300 -30.36 7.38 6.55
C ARG A 300 -29.88 8.59 7.34
N ASN A 301 -30.05 8.57 8.66
CA ASN A 301 -29.68 9.69 9.53
C ASN A 301 -28.16 9.83 9.70
N VAL A 302 -27.40 8.76 9.59
CA VAL A 302 -25.94 8.78 9.71
C VAL A 302 -25.29 9.27 8.42
N TYR A 303 -25.82 8.87 7.25
CA TYR A 303 -25.19 9.10 5.95
C TYR A 303 -25.44 10.48 5.32
N GLN A 304 -26.44 11.20 5.77
CA GLN A 304 -26.71 12.57 5.28
C GLN A 304 -25.58 13.57 5.56
N PHE A 305 -24.64 13.23 6.45
CA PHE A 305 -23.52 14.07 6.84
C PHE A 305 -22.19 13.65 6.18
N LEU A 306 -22.18 12.60 5.33
CA LEU A 306 -20.98 12.23 4.59
C LEU A 306 -20.63 13.30 3.54
N PRO A 307 -19.36 13.73 3.46
CA PRO A 307 -18.91 14.49 2.30
C PRO A 307 -19.18 13.68 1.03
N ARG A 308 -19.85 14.28 0.04
CA ARG A 308 -20.24 13.62 -1.22
C ARG A 308 -19.07 13.01 -2.02
N THR A 309 -17.84 13.37 -1.68
CA THR A 309 -16.61 12.98 -2.39
C THR A 309 -15.80 11.88 -1.71
N MET A 310 -16.24 11.36 -0.56
CA MET A 310 -15.44 10.42 0.22
C MET A 310 -16.32 9.31 0.84
N SER A 311 -15.91 8.04 0.69
CA SER A 311 -16.57 6.93 1.39
C SER A 311 -16.27 6.96 2.90
N ILE A 312 -17.15 6.34 3.71
CA ILE A 312 -16.92 6.20 5.16
C ILE A 312 -15.56 5.53 5.43
N ARG A 313 -15.26 4.46 4.69
CA ARG A 313 -14.01 3.74 4.80
C ARG A 313 -12.81 4.63 4.50
N GLN A 314 -12.90 5.45 3.47
CA GLN A 314 -11.81 6.36 3.09
C GLN A 314 -11.58 7.44 4.15
N CYS A 315 -12.65 7.97 4.74
CA CYS A 315 -12.57 8.94 5.85
C CYS A 315 -11.88 8.31 7.07
N GLY A 316 -12.34 7.15 7.51
CA GLY A 316 -11.72 6.43 8.62
C GLY A 316 -10.30 5.98 8.33
N LYS A 317 -9.98 5.56 7.09
CA LYS A 317 -8.63 5.18 6.69
C LYS A 317 -7.65 6.36 6.84
N LYS A 318 -8.01 7.53 6.33
CA LYS A 318 -7.17 8.73 6.44
C LYS A 318 -6.98 9.15 7.90
N ALA A 319 -8.04 9.10 8.71
CA ALA A 319 -7.95 9.39 10.14
C ALA A 319 -7.02 8.40 10.86
N ASN A 320 -7.22 7.11 10.65
CA ASN A 320 -6.40 6.06 11.28
C ASN A 320 -4.92 6.17 10.91
N HIS A 321 -4.59 6.44 9.63
CA HIS A 321 -3.19 6.55 9.22
C HIS A 321 -2.50 7.81 9.76
N GLY A 322 -3.16 8.95 9.75
CA GLY A 322 -2.55 10.20 10.19
C GLY A 322 -2.51 10.35 11.72
N LEU A 323 -3.65 10.10 12.36
CA LEU A 323 -3.84 10.47 13.77
C LEU A 323 -3.26 9.45 14.76
N ASN A 324 -3.03 8.20 14.35
CA ASN A 324 -2.24 7.25 15.13
C ASN A 324 -0.82 7.78 15.41
N TYR A 325 -0.28 8.59 14.50
CA TYR A 325 1.10 9.10 14.55
C TYR A 325 1.19 10.59 14.84
N ASP A 326 0.13 11.15 15.45
CA ASP A 326 0.06 12.57 15.88
C ASP A 326 0.20 13.55 14.70
N GLU A 327 -0.48 13.27 13.57
CA GLU A 327 -0.54 14.21 12.46
C GLU A 327 -1.24 15.49 12.90
N GLN A 328 -0.58 16.63 12.66
CA GLN A 328 -1.09 17.93 13.10
C GLN A 328 -2.17 18.45 12.15
N TYR A 329 -3.11 19.23 12.70
CA TYR A 329 -4.32 19.69 12.01
C TYR A 329 -4.07 20.37 10.66
N ARG A 330 -2.98 21.13 10.51
CA ARG A 330 -2.63 21.77 9.23
C ARG A 330 -2.30 20.76 8.15
N MET A 331 -1.50 19.75 8.48
CA MET A 331 -1.16 18.69 7.53
C MET A 331 -2.37 17.82 7.26
N PHE A 332 -3.11 17.43 8.29
CA PHE A 332 -4.33 16.65 8.16
C PHE A 332 -5.38 17.37 7.28
N ALA A 333 -5.58 18.68 7.48
CA ALA A 333 -6.45 19.51 6.64
C ALA A 333 -5.98 19.53 5.18
N LEU A 334 -4.66 19.69 4.98
CA LEU A 334 -4.05 19.68 3.65
C LEU A 334 -4.24 18.35 2.92
N MET A 335 -3.96 17.24 3.61
CA MET A 335 -4.03 15.89 3.03
C MET A 335 -5.48 15.43 2.78
N ASN A 336 -6.43 15.92 3.56
CA ASN A 336 -7.84 15.58 3.43
C ASN A 336 -8.66 16.65 2.66
N GLU A 337 -8.02 17.75 2.25
CA GLU A 337 -8.66 18.85 1.52
C GLU A 337 -9.88 19.47 2.25
N ILE A 338 -9.80 19.57 3.58
CA ILE A 338 -10.80 20.17 4.46
C ILE A 338 -10.26 21.46 5.10
N GLN A 339 -11.14 22.21 5.77
CA GLN A 339 -10.74 23.40 6.51
C GLN A 339 -9.97 23.03 7.79
N GLU A 340 -9.03 23.89 8.22
CA GLU A 340 -8.25 23.65 9.44
C GLU A 340 -9.15 23.53 10.70
N SER A 341 -10.24 24.29 10.75
CA SER A 341 -11.21 24.20 11.84
C SER A 341 -11.95 22.86 11.88
N GLU A 342 -12.23 22.26 10.73
CA GLU A 342 -12.81 20.92 10.62
C GLU A 342 -11.78 19.86 11.03
N ALA A 343 -10.54 20.00 10.55
CA ALA A 343 -9.44 19.12 10.94
C ALA A 343 -9.24 19.08 12.46
N MET A 344 -9.24 20.25 13.13
CA MET A 344 -9.14 20.32 14.60
C MET A 344 -10.29 19.59 15.31
N LYS A 345 -11.52 19.71 14.80
CA LYS A 345 -12.67 19.00 15.35
C LYS A 345 -12.51 17.47 15.19
N ILE A 346 -12.12 17.02 14.00
CA ILE A 346 -11.89 15.60 13.69
C ILE A 346 -10.79 15.01 14.57
N ILE A 347 -9.67 15.70 14.74
CA ILE A 347 -8.56 15.24 15.58
C ILE A 347 -9.00 15.09 17.05
N LYS A 348 -9.68 16.09 17.59
CA LYS A 348 -10.23 16.02 18.95
C LYS A 348 -11.20 14.86 19.11
N LEU A 349 -12.06 14.66 18.12
CA LEU A 349 -13.02 13.57 18.10
C LEU A 349 -12.34 12.21 18.04
N TYR A 350 -11.37 12.04 17.15
CA TYR A 350 -10.61 10.80 16.99
C TYR A 350 -9.95 10.37 18.31
N HIS A 351 -9.24 11.27 18.98
CA HIS A 351 -8.59 10.97 20.26
C HIS A 351 -9.58 10.83 21.44
N ARG A 352 -10.80 11.31 21.31
CA ARG A 352 -11.87 11.00 22.26
C ARG A 352 -12.38 9.56 22.05
N ILE A 353 -12.54 9.15 20.79
CA ILE A 353 -12.98 7.79 20.43
C ILE A 353 -11.91 6.76 20.85
N TYR A 354 -10.66 7.02 20.53
CA TYR A 354 -9.50 6.15 20.81
C TYR A 354 -8.54 6.83 21.80
N SER A 355 -9.02 6.98 23.04
CA SER A 355 -8.25 7.69 24.08
C SER A 355 -6.94 6.99 24.46
N GLY A 356 -6.87 5.67 24.31
CA GLY A 356 -5.67 4.88 24.55
C GLY A 356 -4.48 5.26 23.67
N ILE A 357 -4.72 5.84 22.48
CA ILE A 357 -3.62 6.25 21.59
C ILE A 357 -2.75 7.30 22.27
N GLN A 358 -3.35 8.39 22.78
CA GLN A 358 -2.57 9.47 23.43
C GLN A 358 -2.13 9.10 24.84
N HIS A 359 -3.04 8.56 25.65
CA HIS A 359 -2.79 8.34 27.07
C HIS A 359 -1.90 7.12 27.34
N ASN A 360 -1.97 6.09 26.50
CA ASN A 360 -1.17 4.88 26.68
C ASN A 360 -0.02 4.84 25.65
N PHE A 361 -0.31 4.76 24.34
CA PHE A 361 0.71 4.54 23.33
C PHE A 361 1.71 5.70 23.23
N HIS A 362 1.25 6.92 22.98
CA HIS A 362 2.15 8.08 22.86
C HIS A 362 2.89 8.37 24.16
N ALA A 363 2.20 8.29 25.31
CA ALA A 363 2.82 8.49 26.61
C ALA A 363 3.90 7.42 26.90
N TRP A 364 3.61 6.16 26.60
CA TRP A 364 4.55 5.07 26.76
C TRP A 364 5.78 5.24 25.85
N VAL A 365 5.60 5.58 24.58
CA VAL A 365 6.73 5.83 23.65
C VAL A 365 7.64 6.95 24.18
N LYS A 366 7.08 8.08 24.62
CA LYS A 366 7.85 9.19 25.21
C LYS A 366 8.65 8.72 26.43
N GLN A 367 8.03 7.93 27.30
CA GLN A 367 8.68 7.39 28.48
C GLN A 367 9.83 6.43 28.09
N GLN A 368 9.61 5.54 27.11
CA GLN A 368 10.66 4.62 26.65
C GLN A 368 11.85 5.38 26.07
N LEU A 369 11.62 6.37 25.20
CA LEU A 369 12.69 7.20 24.63
C LEU A 369 13.54 7.88 25.73
N SER A 370 12.90 8.40 26.77
CA SER A 370 13.60 9.03 27.90
C SER A 370 14.44 8.04 28.70
N LYS A 371 13.94 6.81 28.92
CA LYS A 371 14.63 5.78 29.70
C LYS A 371 15.78 5.12 28.95
N SER A 372 15.67 5.00 27.63
CA SER A 372 16.56 4.18 26.79
C SER A 372 17.51 4.99 25.88
N GLY A 373 17.71 6.28 26.19
CA GLY A 373 18.59 7.12 25.37
C GLY A 373 18.12 7.25 23.91
N ARG A 374 16.83 7.54 23.73
CA ARG A 374 16.17 7.68 22.40
C ARG A 374 16.21 6.38 21.57
N THR A 375 16.06 5.24 22.22
CA THR A 375 15.99 3.94 21.56
C THR A 375 14.64 3.28 21.83
N LEU A 376 14.01 2.70 20.80
CA LEU A 376 12.86 1.81 20.93
C LEU A 376 13.23 0.40 20.49
N THR A 377 12.59 -0.59 21.08
CA THR A 377 12.74 -1.99 20.69
C THR A 377 11.36 -2.55 20.40
N ASN A 378 11.17 -3.14 19.22
CA ASN A 378 9.91 -3.80 18.89
C ASN A 378 9.82 -5.20 19.51
N CYS A 379 8.66 -5.86 19.40
CA CYS A 379 8.42 -7.16 20.02
C CYS A 379 9.31 -8.31 19.51
N PHE A 380 9.95 -8.16 18.35
CA PHE A 380 10.89 -9.13 17.81
C PHE A 380 12.34 -8.90 18.27
N GLY A 381 12.64 -7.73 18.85
CA GLY A 381 13.98 -7.39 19.30
C GLY A 381 14.75 -6.40 18.42
N ARG A 382 14.11 -5.87 17.35
CA ARG A 382 14.74 -4.79 16.56
C ARG A 382 14.88 -3.55 17.41
N ARG A 383 16.12 -3.06 17.56
CA ARG A 383 16.43 -1.80 18.20
C ARG A 383 16.49 -0.67 17.16
N ILE A 384 15.80 0.42 17.46
CA ILE A 384 15.74 1.62 16.61
C ILE A 384 16.21 2.79 17.44
N ARG A 385 17.37 3.34 17.09
CA ARG A 385 17.93 4.53 17.71
C ARG A 385 17.55 5.76 16.90
N PHE A 386 17.09 6.81 17.59
CA PHE A 386 16.72 8.08 16.99
C PHE A 386 17.83 9.09 17.28
N LEU A 387 18.27 9.77 16.22
CA LEU A 387 19.33 10.79 16.29
C LEU A 387 18.75 12.21 16.28
N ASP A 388 17.45 12.32 16.03
CA ASP A 388 16.73 13.59 15.99
C ASP A 388 16.79 14.29 17.38
N GLU A 389 16.72 15.62 17.39
CA GLU A 389 16.61 16.40 18.61
C GLU A 389 15.29 16.13 19.36
N TRP A 390 15.29 16.36 20.68
CA TRP A 390 14.06 16.25 21.46
C TRP A 390 13.00 17.23 20.98
N GLY A 391 11.88 16.71 20.54
CA GLY A 391 10.80 17.55 20.01
C GLY A 391 9.70 16.75 19.27
N PRO A 392 8.73 17.47 18.71
CA PRO A 392 7.59 16.83 18.02
C PRO A 392 7.99 15.88 16.89
N ASP A 393 9.05 16.19 16.14
CA ASP A 393 9.47 15.40 15.00
C ASP A 393 10.09 14.06 15.43
N LEU A 394 10.89 14.06 16.51
CA LEU A 394 11.36 12.83 17.14
C LEU A 394 10.18 11.96 17.58
N TYR A 395 9.19 12.53 18.25
CA TYR A 395 8.03 11.78 18.74
C TYR A 395 7.21 11.18 17.61
N LYS A 396 6.90 11.94 16.57
CA LYS A 396 6.18 11.43 15.38
C LYS A 396 6.94 10.30 14.69
N SER A 397 8.26 10.49 14.51
CA SER A 397 9.12 9.44 13.97
C SER A 397 9.09 8.17 14.82
N ALA A 398 9.07 8.32 16.13
CA ALA A 398 9.04 7.20 17.07
C ALA A 398 7.67 6.49 17.12
N TYR A 399 6.56 7.25 17.06
CA TYR A 399 5.21 6.65 17.01
C TYR A 399 5.01 5.79 15.77
N SER A 400 5.50 6.22 14.62
CA SER A 400 5.40 5.45 13.39
C SER A 400 6.39 4.28 13.32
N ALA A 401 7.57 4.44 13.90
CA ALA A 401 8.65 3.46 13.83
C ALA A 401 8.29 2.11 14.44
N LEU A 402 7.61 2.12 15.57
CA LEU A 402 7.32 0.89 16.32
C LEU A 402 6.30 0.00 15.59
N PRO A 403 5.11 0.48 15.18
CA PRO A 403 4.18 -0.33 14.40
C PRO A 403 4.77 -0.78 13.06
N GLN A 404 5.41 0.14 12.32
CA GLN A 404 5.99 -0.18 11.01
C GLN A 404 7.07 -1.25 11.11
N SER A 405 8.00 -1.13 12.06
CA SER A 405 9.06 -2.13 12.23
C SER A 405 8.50 -3.48 12.69
N THR A 406 7.47 -3.48 13.54
CA THR A 406 6.82 -4.71 14.00
C THR A 406 6.18 -5.46 12.82
N VAL A 407 5.42 -4.76 11.98
CA VAL A 407 4.78 -5.35 10.80
C VAL A 407 5.81 -5.93 9.84
N VAL A 408 6.85 -5.15 9.54
CA VAL A 408 7.90 -5.54 8.58
C VAL A 408 8.74 -6.69 9.08
N ASP A 409 9.12 -6.70 10.37
CA ASP A 409 9.90 -7.81 10.91
C ASP A 409 9.08 -9.10 10.94
N GLY A 410 7.80 -9.04 11.29
CA GLY A 410 6.91 -10.19 11.20
C GLY A 410 6.73 -10.70 9.77
N LEU A 411 6.67 -9.80 8.78
CA LEU A 411 6.64 -10.16 7.37
C LEU A 411 7.97 -10.78 6.91
N ASN A 412 9.11 -10.17 7.29
CA ASN A 412 10.44 -10.63 6.89
C ASN A 412 10.79 -12.00 7.49
N ILE A 413 10.39 -12.26 8.73
CA ILE A 413 10.54 -13.59 9.36
C ILE A 413 9.75 -14.62 8.53
N GLY A 414 8.46 -14.36 8.27
CA GLY A 414 7.63 -15.26 7.47
C GLY A 414 8.13 -15.42 6.04
N PHE A 415 8.68 -14.37 5.43
CA PHE A 415 9.32 -14.42 4.11
C PHE A 415 10.50 -15.40 4.08
N CYS A 416 11.40 -15.33 5.08
CA CYS A 416 12.51 -16.27 5.21
C CYS A 416 12.02 -17.70 5.48
N ASP A 417 11.04 -17.88 6.38
CA ASP A 417 10.46 -19.19 6.71
C ASP A 417 9.82 -19.86 5.47
N ILE A 418 9.11 -19.08 4.63
CA ILE A 418 8.52 -19.56 3.37
C ILE A 418 9.62 -19.95 2.37
N TYR A 419 10.67 -19.13 2.25
CA TYR A 419 11.77 -19.40 1.32
C TYR A 419 12.54 -20.67 1.70
N GLU A 420 12.74 -20.93 2.99
CA GLU A 420 13.41 -22.10 3.55
C GLU A 420 12.53 -23.36 3.56
N ASP A 421 11.20 -23.24 3.32
CA ASP A 421 10.30 -24.38 3.24
C ASP A 421 10.39 -25.05 1.86
N ASP A 422 11.17 -26.16 1.79
CA ASP A 422 11.37 -26.95 0.57
C ASP A 422 10.06 -27.50 -0.03
N TYR A 423 9.03 -27.72 0.79
CA TYR A 423 7.75 -28.16 0.26
C TYR A 423 7.08 -27.05 -0.56
N ILE A 424 7.09 -25.81 -0.08
CA ILE A 424 6.51 -24.67 -0.78
C ILE A 424 7.34 -24.31 -2.02
N THR A 425 8.65 -24.11 -1.84
CA THR A 425 9.51 -23.51 -2.87
C THR A 425 9.99 -24.52 -3.90
N ARG A 426 10.37 -25.74 -3.47
CA ARG A 426 10.92 -26.77 -4.39
C ARG A 426 9.88 -27.78 -4.82
N THR A 427 9.07 -28.33 -3.88
CA THR A 427 8.11 -29.40 -4.22
C THR A 427 6.89 -28.83 -4.94
N MET A 428 6.32 -27.72 -4.45
CA MET A 428 5.20 -27.04 -5.09
C MET A 428 5.65 -26.02 -6.13
N ASN A 429 6.94 -25.73 -6.21
CA ASN A 429 7.59 -24.86 -7.18
C ASN A 429 6.98 -23.44 -7.22
N LEU A 430 6.73 -22.85 -6.04
CA LEU A 430 6.31 -21.46 -5.91
C LEU A 430 7.53 -20.55 -5.88
N ASP A 431 7.49 -19.48 -6.65
CA ASP A 431 8.51 -18.42 -6.59
C ASP A 431 7.98 -17.20 -5.85
N ILE A 432 8.81 -16.66 -4.96
CA ILE A 432 8.56 -15.37 -4.31
C ILE A 432 9.17 -14.29 -5.21
N LEU A 433 8.35 -13.41 -5.77
CA LEU A 433 8.78 -12.47 -6.80
C LEU A 433 9.01 -11.04 -6.32
N ALA A 434 8.22 -10.60 -5.35
CA ALA A 434 8.33 -9.24 -4.81
C ALA A 434 7.81 -9.15 -3.38
N GLN A 435 8.41 -8.21 -2.63
CA GLN A 435 7.85 -7.70 -1.39
C GLN A 435 7.62 -6.21 -1.55
N THR A 436 6.38 -5.76 -1.35
CA THR A 436 6.03 -4.33 -1.36
C THR A 436 5.21 -4.00 -0.13
N HIS A 437 5.67 -3.00 0.63
CA HIS A 437 5.05 -2.57 1.88
C HIS A 437 4.86 -3.73 2.87
N ASP A 438 3.65 -4.27 2.97
CA ASP A 438 3.20 -5.33 3.87
C ASP A 438 2.66 -6.56 3.12
N SER A 439 2.99 -6.70 1.84
CA SER A 439 2.58 -7.82 0.99
C SER A 439 3.76 -8.58 0.37
N LEU A 440 3.51 -9.86 0.05
CA LEU A 440 4.38 -10.71 -0.76
C LEU A 440 3.65 -11.17 -2.02
N LEU A 441 4.30 -11.03 -3.17
CA LEU A 441 3.84 -11.53 -4.45
C LEU A 441 4.51 -12.86 -4.77
N PHE A 442 3.69 -13.86 -5.09
CA PHE A 442 4.10 -15.18 -5.53
C PHE A 442 3.64 -15.43 -6.96
N GLN A 443 4.41 -16.21 -7.71
CA GLN A 443 3.84 -16.98 -8.82
C GLN A 443 3.67 -18.44 -8.43
N VAL A 444 2.53 -19.00 -8.79
CA VAL A 444 2.07 -20.32 -8.38
C VAL A 444 1.78 -21.14 -9.63
N PRO A 445 2.34 -22.37 -9.75
CA PRO A 445 2.01 -23.24 -10.88
C PRO A 445 0.51 -23.59 -10.90
N ILE A 446 -0.09 -23.56 -12.07
CA ILE A 446 -1.50 -23.97 -12.26
C ILE A 446 -1.73 -25.41 -11.78
N THR A 447 -0.70 -26.26 -11.88
CA THR A 447 -0.75 -27.65 -11.39
C THR A 447 -1.00 -27.76 -9.88
N VAL A 448 -0.57 -26.78 -9.09
CA VAL A 448 -0.85 -26.74 -7.64
C VAL A 448 -2.34 -26.53 -7.38
N LEU A 449 -2.99 -25.67 -8.17
CA LEU A 449 -4.44 -25.45 -8.12
C LEU A 449 -5.20 -26.70 -8.58
N THR A 450 -4.87 -27.25 -9.76
CA THR A 450 -5.59 -28.38 -10.36
C THR A 450 -5.40 -29.68 -9.58
N SER A 451 -4.28 -29.85 -8.84
CA SER A 451 -4.07 -30.95 -7.90
C SER A 451 -4.81 -30.79 -6.57
N GLY A 452 -5.48 -29.66 -6.35
CA GLY A 452 -6.19 -29.37 -5.11
C GLY A 452 -5.30 -29.07 -3.90
N LYS A 453 -4.00 -28.84 -4.11
CA LYS A 453 -3.02 -28.56 -3.03
C LYS A 453 -2.93 -27.07 -2.65
N LEU A 454 -3.49 -26.17 -3.47
CA LEU A 454 -3.33 -24.74 -3.30
C LEU A 454 -3.81 -24.24 -1.93
N TYR A 455 -4.93 -24.75 -1.42
CA TYR A 455 -5.44 -24.37 -0.10
C TYR A 455 -4.42 -24.67 1.00
N ASP A 456 -3.85 -25.87 1.01
CA ASP A 456 -2.91 -26.28 2.07
C ASP A 456 -1.63 -25.43 2.01
N VAL A 457 -1.11 -25.18 0.81
CA VAL A 457 0.04 -24.29 0.58
C VAL A 457 -0.28 -22.85 1.03
N SER A 458 -1.43 -22.34 0.64
CA SER A 458 -1.89 -21.00 1.03
C SER A 458 -1.98 -20.86 2.55
N ARG A 459 -2.53 -21.87 3.26
CA ARG A 459 -2.63 -21.88 4.72
C ARG A 459 -1.27 -21.99 5.41
N SER A 460 -0.33 -22.73 4.83
CA SER A 460 1.06 -22.77 5.34
C SER A 460 1.72 -21.40 5.22
N ILE A 461 1.56 -20.73 4.09
CA ILE A 461 2.04 -19.36 3.89
C ILE A 461 1.40 -18.39 4.91
N ASP A 462 0.08 -18.47 5.12
CA ASP A 462 -0.63 -17.64 6.11
C ASP A 462 -0.06 -17.84 7.52
N LYS A 463 0.26 -19.09 7.89
CA LYS A 463 0.86 -19.40 9.20
C LYS A 463 2.23 -18.75 9.36
N TYR A 464 3.12 -18.85 8.38
CA TYR A 464 4.43 -18.21 8.40
C TYR A 464 4.32 -16.69 8.44
N LEU A 465 3.39 -16.13 7.68
CA LEU A 465 3.17 -14.67 7.65
C LEU A 465 2.46 -14.14 8.89
N SER A 466 1.94 -14.99 9.78
CA SER A 466 1.20 -14.56 10.98
C SER A 466 1.91 -15.00 12.27
N PRO A 467 3.19 -14.58 12.49
CA PRO A 467 3.88 -14.89 13.74
C PRO A 467 3.14 -14.29 14.93
N THR A 468 3.24 -14.98 16.07
CA THR A 468 2.69 -14.45 17.31
C THR A 468 3.55 -13.30 17.82
N MET A 469 2.90 -12.18 18.07
CA MET A 469 3.47 -10.96 18.63
C MET A 469 2.93 -10.72 20.03
N GLU A 470 3.65 -9.95 20.84
CA GLU A 470 3.23 -9.62 22.20
C GLU A 470 3.59 -8.17 22.55
N TYR A 471 2.60 -7.43 23.05
CA TYR A 471 2.79 -6.13 23.67
C TYR A 471 1.98 -6.03 24.97
N GLY A 472 2.60 -5.56 26.04
CA GLY A 472 1.93 -5.37 27.33
C GLY A 472 1.24 -6.62 27.87
N GLY A 473 1.83 -7.81 27.64
CA GLY A 473 1.26 -9.11 28.06
C GLY A 473 0.12 -9.62 27.17
N ARG A 474 -0.23 -8.91 26.09
CA ARG A 474 -1.27 -9.33 25.13
C ARG A 474 -0.64 -9.95 23.88
N LYS A 475 -0.99 -11.21 23.63
CA LYS A 475 -0.57 -11.94 22.43
C LYS A 475 -1.56 -11.73 21.29
N PHE A 476 -1.04 -11.56 20.08
CA PHE A 476 -1.86 -11.38 18.87
C PHE A 476 -1.12 -11.83 17.62
N THR A 477 -1.87 -12.01 16.54
CA THR A 477 -1.36 -12.24 15.19
C THR A 477 -2.01 -11.25 14.24
N ILE A 478 -1.41 -11.04 13.07
CA ILE A 478 -1.99 -10.24 12.01
C ILE A 478 -2.31 -11.16 10.85
N ALA A 479 -3.60 -11.26 10.53
CA ALA A 479 -4.09 -12.07 9.41
C ALA A 479 -3.62 -11.51 8.06
N THR A 480 -3.65 -12.36 7.03
CA THR A 480 -3.36 -12.02 5.65
C THR A 480 -4.61 -12.14 4.77
N ASP A 481 -4.75 -11.22 3.82
CA ASP A 481 -5.69 -11.33 2.72
C ASP A 481 -5.01 -12.00 1.53
N THR A 482 -5.75 -12.78 0.75
CA THR A 482 -5.26 -13.48 -0.42
C THR A 482 -5.87 -12.86 -1.67
N LYS A 483 -5.02 -12.49 -2.63
CA LYS A 483 -5.45 -12.03 -3.95
C LYS A 483 -4.87 -12.94 -5.01
N VAL A 484 -5.61 -13.21 -6.09
CA VAL A 484 -5.15 -14.01 -7.23
C VAL A 484 -5.47 -13.31 -8.54
N GLY A 485 -4.64 -13.50 -9.57
CA GLY A 485 -4.83 -12.86 -10.86
C GLY A 485 -3.75 -13.21 -11.88
N TRP A 486 -3.86 -12.62 -13.08
CA TRP A 486 -2.96 -12.84 -14.21
C TRP A 486 -1.97 -11.69 -14.42
N ASN A 487 -2.10 -10.60 -13.69
CA ASN A 487 -1.11 -9.53 -13.62
C ASN A 487 -1.06 -8.93 -12.22
N TRP A 488 -0.02 -8.16 -11.92
CA TRP A 488 0.22 -7.63 -10.57
C TRP A 488 -0.61 -6.40 -10.19
N SER A 489 -1.40 -5.83 -11.08
CA SER A 489 -2.29 -4.72 -10.75
C SER A 489 -3.61 -5.22 -10.17
N GLY A 490 -4.28 -4.41 -9.35
CA GLY A 490 -5.60 -4.72 -8.83
C GLY A 490 -6.64 -4.91 -9.95
N MET A 491 -7.59 -5.82 -9.73
CA MET A 491 -8.69 -6.06 -10.65
C MET A 491 -9.59 -4.82 -10.77
N HIS A 492 -9.93 -4.47 -12.00
CA HIS A 492 -10.93 -3.46 -12.32
C HIS A 492 -11.78 -3.96 -13.49
N LYS A 493 -13.11 -4.00 -13.33
CA LYS A 493 -14.03 -4.64 -14.27
C LYS A 493 -13.80 -4.22 -15.73
N ASP A 494 -13.60 -2.93 -15.98
CA ASP A 494 -13.49 -2.40 -17.35
C ASP A 494 -12.05 -2.17 -17.82
N ARG A 495 -11.11 -1.90 -16.87
CA ARG A 495 -9.73 -1.48 -17.21
C ARG A 495 -8.69 -2.56 -17.02
N ASN A 496 -8.94 -3.51 -16.11
CA ASN A 496 -8.02 -4.60 -15.79
C ASN A 496 -8.76 -5.82 -15.23
N PRO A 497 -9.61 -6.50 -16.03
CA PRO A 497 -10.40 -7.64 -15.56
C PRO A 497 -9.54 -8.85 -15.15
N LEU A 498 -8.28 -8.92 -15.60
CA LEU A 498 -7.32 -9.98 -15.31
C LEU A 498 -6.42 -9.67 -14.09
N GLY A 499 -6.63 -8.56 -13.43
CA GLY A 499 -5.84 -8.14 -12.27
C GLY A 499 -6.06 -8.99 -11.02
N LEU A 500 -5.26 -8.71 -10.01
CA LEU A 500 -5.38 -9.34 -8.70
C LEU A 500 -6.74 -9.05 -8.07
N GLN A 501 -7.52 -10.08 -7.84
CA GLN A 501 -8.80 -10.04 -7.17
C GLN A 501 -8.67 -10.63 -5.76
N GLU A 502 -9.13 -9.88 -4.77
CA GLU A 502 -9.18 -10.34 -3.38
C GLU A 502 -10.20 -11.48 -3.23
N LEU A 503 -9.79 -12.54 -2.56
CA LEU A 503 -10.65 -13.66 -2.25
C LEU A 503 -11.37 -13.41 -0.92
N PRO A 504 -12.68 -13.66 -0.83
CA PRO A 504 -13.37 -13.64 0.44
C PRO A 504 -12.86 -14.76 1.35
N GLU A 505 -13.11 -14.59 2.65
CA GLU A 505 -12.74 -15.60 3.64
C GLU A 505 -13.48 -16.90 3.37
N CYS A 506 -12.72 -17.99 3.17
CA CYS A 506 -13.27 -19.31 2.83
C CYS A 506 -13.28 -20.22 4.05
N ARG A 507 -14.39 -20.94 4.21
CA ARG A 507 -14.60 -21.86 5.33
C ARG A 507 -14.08 -23.27 5.07
N SER A 508 -13.84 -23.63 3.81
CA SER A 508 -13.40 -24.97 3.42
C SER A 508 -12.40 -24.95 2.27
N LYS A 509 -11.62 -26.03 2.16
CA LYS A 509 -10.70 -26.27 1.05
C LYS A 509 -11.42 -26.29 -0.30
N LEU A 510 -12.62 -26.89 -0.35
CA LEU A 510 -13.41 -26.98 -1.57
C LEU A 510 -13.85 -25.57 -2.03
N GLU A 511 -14.41 -24.77 -1.13
CA GLU A 511 -14.85 -23.40 -1.40
C GLU A 511 -13.68 -22.54 -1.91
N PHE A 512 -12.53 -22.61 -1.24
CA PHE A 512 -11.34 -21.85 -1.64
C PHE A 512 -10.88 -22.22 -3.06
N ASN A 513 -10.71 -23.50 -3.36
CA ASN A 513 -10.27 -23.94 -4.66
C ASN A 513 -11.29 -23.59 -5.77
N GLN A 514 -12.59 -23.76 -5.52
CA GLN A 514 -13.64 -23.37 -6.46
C GLN A 514 -13.60 -21.87 -6.75
N LEU A 515 -13.41 -21.05 -5.72
CA LEU A 515 -13.33 -19.60 -5.87
C LEU A 515 -12.10 -19.18 -6.69
N VAL A 516 -10.93 -19.78 -6.43
CA VAL A 516 -9.73 -19.51 -7.22
C VAL A 516 -9.92 -19.93 -8.69
N HIS A 517 -10.49 -21.10 -8.94
CA HIS A 517 -10.83 -21.55 -10.29
C HIS A 517 -11.75 -20.56 -11.00
N HIS A 518 -12.79 -20.09 -10.31
CA HIS A 518 -13.74 -19.10 -10.85
C HIS A 518 -13.05 -17.77 -11.15
N THR A 519 -12.29 -17.25 -10.20
CA THR A 519 -11.58 -15.96 -10.33
C THR A 519 -10.58 -15.96 -11.48
N LEU A 520 -9.85 -17.06 -11.68
CA LEU A 520 -8.88 -17.21 -12.76
C LEU A 520 -9.52 -17.64 -14.10
N GLY A 521 -10.83 -17.94 -14.14
CA GLY A 521 -11.51 -18.45 -15.33
C GLY A 521 -11.04 -19.86 -15.75
N ILE A 522 -10.38 -20.61 -14.88
CA ILE A 522 -9.87 -21.95 -15.16
C ILE A 522 -10.98 -22.97 -14.93
N ARG A 523 -11.38 -23.72 -15.95
CA ARG A 523 -12.39 -24.79 -15.80
C ARG A 523 -11.79 -25.97 -15.02
N GLN A 524 -12.56 -26.52 -14.07
CA GLN A 524 -12.19 -27.75 -13.37
C GLN A 524 -12.02 -28.89 -14.40
N GLY A 525 -10.85 -29.55 -14.39
CA GLY A 525 -10.54 -30.63 -15.35
C GLY A 525 -9.97 -30.17 -16.70
N SER A 526 -9.81 -28.87 -16.98
CA SER A 526 -9.09 -28.41 -18.16
C SER A 526 -7.59 -28.42 -17.90
N GLY A 527 -6.83 -29.10 -18.76
CA GLY A 527 -5.36 -29.12 -18.71
C GLY A 527 -4.74 -27.74 -18.95
N VAL A 528 -3.46 -27.59 -18.63
CA VAL A 528 -2.62 -26.38 -18.70
C VAL A 528 -2.72 -25.61 -20.04
N ALA A 529 -3.13 -26.27 -21.14
CA ALA A 529 -3.26 -25.67 -22.47
C ALA A 529 -4.38 -24.60 -22.58
N ALA A 530 -5.46 -24.71 -21.80
CA ALA A 530 -6.55 -23.73 -21.82
C ALA A 530 -6.20 -22.43 -21.10
N ALA A 531 -5.30 -22.49 -20.11
CA ALA A 531 -4.83 -21.33 -19.35
C ALA A 531 -3.80 -20.50 -20.13
N ARG A 532 -3.04 -21.11 -21.07
CA ARG A 532 -2.09 -20.39 -21.94
C ARG A 532 -2.73 -19.32 -22.80
N ASN A 533 -3.95 -19.56 -23.29
CA ASN A 533 -4.65 -18.62 -24.17
C ASN A 533 -5.22 -17.41 -23.41
N MET A 534 -5.43 -17.49 -22.10
CA MET A 534 -5.89 -16.35 -21.29
C MET A 534 -4.75 -15.43 -20.85
N ALA A 535 -3.57 -16.00 -20.56
CA ALA A 535 -2.37 -15.23 -20.20
C ALA A 535 -1.81 -14.40 -21.38
N SER A 536 -2.05 -14.83 -22.64
CA SER A 536 -1.57 -14.15 -23.85
C SER A 536 -2.44 -13.01 -24.35
N GLY A 537 -3.57 -12.69 -23.68
CA GLY A 537 -4.42 -11.54 -24.05
C GLY A 537 -5.12 -11.62 -25.41
N SER A 538 -5.05 -12.76 -26.12
CA SER A 538 -5.66 -12.95 -27.42
C SER A 538 -7.18 -13.17 -27.31
N THR A 539 -7.92 -12.12 -26.97
CA THR A 539 -9.34 -12.04 -27.30
C THR A 539 -9.47 -11.67 -28.78
N ARG A 540 -9.53 -12.66 -29.64
CA ARG A 540 -10.09 -12.44 -30.99
C ARG A 540 -11.52 -11.95 -30.77
N SER A 541 -11.74 -10.65 -30.95
CA SER A 541 -13.05 -10.08 -31.14
C SER A 541 -13.63 -10.69 -32.45
N THR A 542 -14.60 -11.57 -32.32
CA THR A 542 -15.46 -11.95 -33.45
C THR A 542 -16.18 -10.69 -33.87
N PRO A 543 -16.12 -10.29 -35.16
CA PRO A 543 -16.91 -9.18 -35.63
C PRO A 543 -18.39 -9.58 -35.58
N ALA A 544 -19.18 -8.81 -34.83
CA ALA A 544 -20.61 -8.89 -34.84
C ALA A 544 -21.08 -8.63 -36.28
N GLY A 545 -21.57 -9.69 -36.96
CA GLY A 545 -22.16 -9.63 -38.28
C GLY A 545 -23.38 -8.72 -38.28
N ALA A 546 -23.42 -7.91 -39.30
CA ALA A 546 -24.56 -7.10 -39.68
C ALA A 546 -25.84 -7.95 -39.84
N ARG A 547 -26.88 -7.59 -39.13
CA ARG A 547 -28.28 -7.52 -39.65
C ARG A 547 -29.11 -6.60 -38.77
#